data_e71452868df3c2849781d0bd801edf89
#
_entry.id   e71452868df3c2849781d0bd801edf89
#
_cell.length_a   1.000
_cell.length_b   1.000
_cell.length_c   1.000
_cell.angle_alpha   90.00
_cell.angle_beta   90.00
_cell.angle_gamma   90.00
#
_symmetry.space_group_name_H-M   'P 1'
#
loop_
_entity.id
_entity.type
_entity.pdbx_description
1 polymer ?
#
loop_
_entity_poly.entity_id
_entity_poly.type
_entity_poly.pdbx_seq_one_letter_code
_entity_poly.pdbx_strand_id
1 'polypeptide(L)'
;MNKMRNKIKLCWITLTVLFLSFPNISFSQVPNSILDLGVLASFEGYTGGGAVTNTAGSTWTGDVGSNQGIISGFGLPPFFIGNTYNSDAVTAQCKIDLLRVYIHLNDLFVNYPATHSPTFGAGGAGETIAPGVYSIPGQGYIGGDLYLDGGGDPNAFFVIKFNGALTIQAAARIILTGGTQSCNVFFMASGAISAEDFTTIKGTLFAKLGAIGIGNGSTIEGRMFTLEGAIVNEAGVTVTRPSCTTNIPIFCESSCSVAPAVDFLGSLSNYAIFAKAGIAANASTTGVIGDIGSNVGGITGFASSIIIGDFHTTDASTLQASIDLDNAYDSLMALPNTVPSDLGVFPVVPLPHSPTFGSVAFGGEIINAGIYLISGNGFVVGSLILDAQNDPDAIFVFKIAGSLNVQGGAKIILINGASRCNVFWVSGAGIPGGALNLGFASEAKGTFLAHGGACNAGGSVFMSGRLLSTQGAVNTDSGIIYTNPECVSSIPLPCN
;
A
#
# COMPACT_ATOMS: atom_id res chain seq x y z
N MET A 1 -44.76 -44.32 -62.30
CA MET A 1 -44.70 -44.68 -60.88
C MET A 1 -43.23 -44.93 -60.50
N ASN A 2 -42.50 -43.89 -60.18
CA ASN A 2 -41.06 -43.96 -59.88
C ASN A 2 -40.83 -43.50 -58.41
N LYS A 3 -40.29 -44.43 -57.64
CA LYS A 3 -39.82 -44.20 -56.27
C LYS A 3 -38.49 -43.46 -56.33
N MET A 4 -38.47 -42.22 -55.88
CA MET A 4 -37.22 -41.49 -55.64
C MET A 4 -36.76 -41.76 -54.23
N ARG A 5 -35.64 -42.46 -54.08
CA ARG A 5 -34.91 -42.66 -52.80
C ARG A 5 -34.00 -41.48 -52.56
N ASN A 6 -34.32 -40.63 -51.61
CA ASN A 6 -33.38 -39.62 -51.10
C ASN A 6 -32.38 -40.27 -50.18
N LYS A 7 -31.10 -40.24 -50.58
CA LYS A 7 -29.98 -40.58 -49.72
C LYS A 7 -29.60 -39.30 -48.91
N ILE A 8 -29.85 -39.33 -47.66
CA ILE A 8 -29.33 -38.33 -46.72
C ILE A 8 -27.84 -38.63 -46.51
N LYS A 9 -26.96 -37.76 -47.03
CA LYS A 9 -25.54 -37.78 -46.70
C LYS A 9 -25.38 -37.08 -45.36
N LEU A 10 -24.99 -37.86 -44.33
CA LEU A 10 -24.60 -37.35 -43.04
C LEU A 10 -23.22 -36.67 -43.19
N CYS A 11 -23.21 -35.35 -43.18
CA CYS A 11 -21.99 -34.57 -43.18
C CYS A 11 -21.49 -34.48 -41.75
N TRP A 12 -20.40 -35.14 -41.43
CA TRP A 12 -19.68 -35.00 -40.17
C TRP A 12 -18.96 -33.65 -40.21
N ILE A 13 -19.50 -32.65 -39.48
CA ILE A 13 -18.78 -31.42 -39.20
C ILE A 13 -17.88 -31.70 -37.98
N THR A 14 -16.61 -31.93 -38.27
CA THR A 14 -15.56 -31.91 -37.23
C THR A 14 -15.41 -30.47 -36.76
N LEU A 15 -15.96 -30.18 -35.60
CA LEU A 15 -15.74 -28.92 -34.91
C LEU A 15 -14.28 -28.88 -34.39
N THR A 16 -13.39 -28.30 -35.19
CA THR A 16 -12.04 -27.99 -34.73
C THR A 16 -12.15 -26.81 -33.80
N VAL A 17 -12.08 -27.08 -32.49
CA VAL A 17 -11.91 -26.01 -31.48
C VAL A 17 -10.52 -25.44 -31.68
N LEU A 18 -10.45 -24.31 -32.36
CA LEU A 18 -9.26 -23.51 -32.47
C LEU A 18 -9.05 -22.83 -31.08
N PHE A 19 -8.14 -23.43 -30.29
CA PHE A 19 -7.60 -22.74 -29.13
C PHE A 19 -6.85 -21.50 -29.65
N LEU A 20 -7.51 -20.36 -29.66
CA LEU A 20 -6.87 -19.08 -29.72
C LEU A 20 -6.09 -18.94 -28.40
N SER A 21 -4.83 -19.33 -28.43
CA SER A 21 -3.86 -18.86 -27.43
C SER A 21 -3.78 -17.35 -27.59
N PHE A 22 -4.53 -16.64 -26.76
CA PHE A 22 -4.27 -15.22 -26.58
C PHE A 22 -2.81 -15.14 -26.09
N PRO A 23 -1.93 -14.39 -26.77
CA PRO A 23 -0.64 -14.12 -26.17
C PRO A 23 -0.93 -13.43 -24.85
N ASN A 24 -0.46 -14.01 -23.75
CA ASN A 24 -0.32 -13.29 -22.51
C ASN A 24 0.59 -12.10 -22.83
N ILE A 25 0.01 -10.94 -23.06
CA ILE A 25 0.74 -9.70 -23.11
C ILE A 25 1.11 -9.42 -21.65
N SER A 26 2.18 -10.05 -21.20
CA SER A 26 2.88 -9.61 -20.04
C SER A 26 3.44 -8.24 -20.39
N PHE A 27 2.80 -7.18 -19.94
CA PHE A 27 3.46 -5.89 -19.83
C PHE A 27 4.59 -6.11 -18.83
N SER A 28 5.77 -6.39 -19.35
CA SER A 28 7.00 -6.39 -18.58
C SER A 28 7.27 -4.94 -18.22
N GLN A 29 6.73 -4.49 -17.08
CA GLN A 29 7.32 -3.36 -16.40
C GLN A 29 8.73 -3.82 -16.05
N VAL A 30 9.74 -3.23 -16.68
CA VAL A 30 11.14 -3.50 -16.32
C VAL A 30 11.30 -2.97 -14.90
N PRO A 31 11.63 -3.83 -13.91
CA PRO A 31 11.84 -3.34 -12.57
C PRO A 31 13.02 -2.38 -12.57
N ASN A 32 12.81 -1.15 -12.10
CA ASN A 32 13.88 -0.15 -12.06
C ASN A 32 14.92 -0.47 -10.98
N SER A 33 14.52 -1.24 -9.96
CA SER A 33 15.38 -1.69 -8.87
C SER A 33 14.76 -2.89 -8.13
N ILE A 34 15.53 -3.47 -7.25
CA ILE A 34 15.10 -4.55 -6.34
C ILE A 34 14.89 -3.95 -4.96
N LEU A 35 13.94 -4.49 -4.20
CA LEU A 35 13.69 -4.09 -2.83
C LEU A 35 14.98 -4.20 -2.00
N ASP A 36 15.48 -3.06 -1.55
CA ASP A 36 16.61 -2.98 -0.64
C ASP A 36 16.12 -2.83 0.79
N LEU A 37 16.51 -3.77 1.66
CA LEU A 37 16.23 -3.72 3.09
C LEU A 37 17.14 -2.73 3.82
N GLY A 38 18.18 -2.19 3.16
CA GLY A 38 19.14 -1.29 3.78
C GLY A 38 19.81 -1.93 5.02
N VAL A 39 19.88 -1.19 6.11
CA VAL A 39 20.45 -1.68 7.38
C VAL A 39 19.65 -2.84 7.96
N LEU A 40 18.35 -2.93 7.68
CA LEU A 40 17.50 -4.05 8.14
C LEU A 40 17.91 -5.41 7.59
N ALA A 41 18.73 -5.47 6.55
CA ALA A 41 19.15 -6.74 5.95
C ALA A 41 19.87 -7.67 6.93
N SER A 42 20.52 -7.13 7.97
CA SER A 42 21.18 -7.90 9.01
C SER A 42 20.27 -8.30 10.19
N PHE A 43 19.05 -7.77 10.25
CA PHE A 43 18.12 -7.97 11.35
C PHE A 43 17.11 -9.08 11.05
N GLU A 44 16.92 -10.00 11.98
CA GLU A 44 15.82 -10.97 11.97
C GLU A 44 14.67 -10.53 12.88
N GLY A 45 14.89 -9.56 13.76
CA GLY A 45 13.82 -8.91 14.53
C GLY A 45 14.09 -7.42 14.69
N TYR A 46 13.15 -6.61 14.22
CA TYR A 46 13.24 -5.17 14.42
C TYR A 46 11.87 -4.54 14.65
N THR A 47 11.82 -3.64 15.63
CA THR A 47 10.66 -2.82 15.93
C THR A 47 10.98 -1.33 15.97
N GLY A 48 10.15 -0.53 15.33
CA GLY A 48 10.25 0.94 15.37
C GLY A 48 9.78 1.56 16.68
N GLY A 49 8.86 0.91 17.42
CA GLY A 49 8.24 1.51 18.60
C GLY A 49 8.11 0.61 19.84
N GLY A 50 8.17 -0.70 19.69
CA GLY A 50 7.90 -1.66 20.77
C GLY A 50 9.16 -2.31 21.38
N ALA A 51 8.94 -3.22 22.32
CA ALA A 51 9.98 -4.06 22.89
C ALA A 51 10.25 -5.30 22.04
N VAL A 52 11.44 -5.90 22.16
CA VAL A 52 11.73 -7.24 21.66
C VAL A 52 12.07 -8.15 22.82
N THR A 53 11.24 -9.17 23.02
CA THR A 53 11.38 -10.11 24.13
C THR A 53 11.54 -11.53 23.60
N ASN A 54 12.57 -12.22 24.06
CA ASN A 54 12.82 -13.61 23.76
C ASN A 54 12.75 -14.43 25.06
N THR A 55 12.06 -15.56 25.05
CA THR A 55 11.94 -16.41 26.26
C THR A 55 13.01 -17.50 26.27
N ALA A 56 13.37 -17.95 27.47
CA ALA A 56 14.40 -18.93 27.66
C ALA A 56 14.20 -20.23 26.84
N GLY A 57 15.31 -20.83 26.39
CA GLY A 57 15.31 -22.04 25.54
C GLY A 57 15.15 -21.79 24.07
N SER A 58 14.97 -20.54 23.65
CA SER A 58 14.91 -20.16 22.24
C SER A 58 16.32 -19.96 21.67
N THR A 59 16.45 -20.22 20.36
CA THR A 59 17.68 -19.97 19.60
C THR A 59 17.44 -18.89 18.55
N TRP A 60 18.41 -17.99 18.37
CA TRP A 60 18.29 -16.87 17.46
C TRP A 60 19.59 -16.61 16.72
N THR A 61 19.53 -16.58 15.39
CA THR A 61 20.68 -16.23 14.55
C THR A 61 20.34 -15.01 13.72
N GLY A 62 21.03 -13.90 13.99
CA GLY A 62 20.91 -12.60 13.35
C GLY A 62 20.74 -11.46 14.34
N ASP A 63 20.75 -10.24 13.85
CA ASP A 63 20.68 -9.05 14.69
C ASP A 63 19.25 -8.78 15.17
N VAL A 64 19.16 -8.10 16.31
CA VAL A 64 17.89 -7.70 16.93
C VAL A 64 17.95 -6.23 17.29
N GLY A 65 16.87 -5.50 16.95
CA GLY A 65 16.80 -4.06 17.19
C GLY A 65 15.46 -3.55 17.71
N SER A 66 15.54 -2.53 18.56
CA SER A 66 14.39 -1.71 18.94
C SER A 66 14.78 -0.24 18.97
N ASN A 67 13.99 0.61 18.31
CA ASN A 67 14.27 2.05 18.32
C ASN A 67 13.77 2.75 19.59
N GLN A 68 12.77 2.21 20.29
CA GLN A 68 12.18 2.87 21.47
C GLN A 68 11.95 1.94 22.66
N GLY A 69 11.85 0.64 22.42
CA GLY A 69 11.54 -0.33 23.46
C GLY A 69 12.77 -1.02 24.04
N ILE A 70 12.54 -1.95 24.96
CA ILE A 70 13.58 -2.73 25.62
C ILE A 70 13.83 -4.02 24.82
N ILE A 71 15.08 -4.46 24.74
CA ILE A 71 15.46 -5.77 24.23
C ILE A 71 15.81 -6.65 25.43
N SER A 72 15.16 -7.81 25.56
CA SER A 72 15.35 -8.71 26.71
C SER A 72 15.25 -10.19 26.34
N GLY A 73 15.83 -11.06 27.17
CA GLY A 73 15.74 -12.51 27.05
C GLY A 73 16.69 -13.15 26.04
N PHE A 74 17.60 -12.40 25.45
CA PHE A 74 18.64 -12.90 24.56
C PHE A 74 19.84 -13.40 25.37
N GLY A 75 20.13 -14.69 25.26
CA GLY A 75 21.23 -15.33 25.97
C GLY A 75 22.58 -15.15 25.29
N LEU A 76 23.56 -15.93 25.75
CA LEU A 76 24.87 -16.02 25.11
C LEU A 76 24.89 -17.16 24.07
N PRO A 77 25.90 -17.20 23.16
CA PRO A 77 26.07 -18.34 22.28
C PRO A 77 26.07 -19.67 23.02
N PRO A 78 25.47 -20.75 22.45
CA PRO A 78 24.93 -20.85 21.10
C PRO A 78 23.47 -20.39 20.95
N PHE A 79 22.82 -19.90 21.99
CA PHE A 79 21.40 -19.54 21.97
C PHE A 79 21.14 -18.23 21.19
N PHE A 80 22.06 -17.29 21.28
CA PHE A 80 21.99 -16.04 20.49
C PHE A 80 23.30 -15.82 19.73
N ILE A 81 23.20 -15.71 18.39
CA ILE A 81 24.31 -15.42 17.49
C ILE A 81 23.93 -14.18 16.68
N GLY A 82 24.34 -13.01 17.13
CA GLY A 82 24.04 -11.70 16.55
C GLY A 82 24.36 -10.57 17.50
N ASN A 83 23.92 -9.38 17.17
CA ASN A 83 24.07 -8.18 17.98
C ASN A 83 22.68 -7.64 18.40
N THR A 84 22.65 -6.95 19.53
CA THR A 84 21.46 -6.21 19.97
C THR A 84 21.70 -4.72 19.80
N TYR A 85 20.76 -4.00 19.19
CA TYR A 85 20.81 -2.56 18.97
C TYR A 85 19.58 -1.91 19.61
N ASN A 86 19.79 -0.93 20.50
CA ASN A 86 18.70 -0.32 21.24
C ASN A 86 18.82 1.19 21.31
N SER A 87 17.86 1.90 20.73
CA SER A 87 17.74 3.37 20.76
C SER A 87 19.03 4.09 20.38
N ASP A 88 19.70 3.65 19.34
CA ASP A 88 20.96 4.16 18.81
C ASP A 88 20.83 4.63 17.34
N ALA A 89 21.94 5.09 16.76
CA ALA A 89 21.95 5.58 15.37
C ALA A 89 21.60 4.46 14.35
N VAL A 90 21.94 3.19 14.67
CA VAL A 90 21.62 2.05 13.79
C VAL A 90 20.12 1.81 13.78
N THR A 91 19.49 1.78 14.96
CA THR A 91 18.04 1.58 15.08
C THR A 91 17.26 2.76 14.53
N ALA A 92 17.79 3.99 14.63
CA ALA A 92 17.17 5.16 13.97
C ALA A 92 17.18 5.01 12.43
N GLN A 93 18.30 4.55 11.85
CA GLN A 93 18.36 4.28 10.41
C GLN A 93 17.46 3.10 10.03
N CYS A 94 17.44 2.03 10.82
CA CYS A 94 16.53 0.89 10.61
C CYS A 94 15.06 1.32 10.56
N LYS A 95 14.64 2.31 11.37
CA LYS A 95 13.27 2.83 11.36
C LYS A 95 12.93 3.50 10.03
N ILE A 96 13.89 4.23 9.44
CA ILE A 96 13.74 4.84 8.12
C ILE A 96 13.63 3.76 7.04
N ASP A 97 14.53 2.78 7.05
CA ASP A 97 14.56 1.70 6.06
C ASP A 97 13.29 0.83 6.18
N LEU A 98 12.83 0.55 7.41
CA LEU A 98 11.59 -0.17 7.67
C LEU A 98 10.37 0.54 7.06
N LEU A 99 10.30 1.85 7.20
CA LEU A 99 9.24 2.66 6.60
C LEU A 99 9.27 2.56 5.08
N ARG A 100 10.46 2.67 4.45
CA ARG A 100 10.62 2.53 3.01
C ARG A 100 10.20 1.15 2.52
N VAL A 101 10.64 0.09 3.20
CA VAL A 101 10.27 -1.30 2.88
C VAL A 101 8.75 -1.48 2.97
N TYR A 102 8.12 -0.95 4.03
CA TYR A 102 6.67 -1.02 4.17
C TYR A 102 5.95 -0.33 3.00
N ILE A 103 6.37 0.88 2.65
CA ILE A 103 5.79 1.65 1.56
C ILE A 103 5.88 0.87 0.25
N HIS A 104 7.07 0.38 -0.13
CA HIS A 104 7.26 -0.35 -1.38
C HIS A 104 6.42 -1.61 -1.45
N LEU A 105 6.39 -2.41 -0.39
CA LEU A 105 5.57 -3.63 -0.36
C LEU A 105 4.06 -3.32 -0.40
N ASN A 106 3.64 -2.25 0.28
CA ASN A 106 2.24 -1.86 0.30
C ASN A 106 1.76 -1.32 -1.05
N ASP A 107 2.63 -0.69 -1.83
CA ASP A 107 2.31 -0.13 -3.14
C ASP A 107 2.42 -1.14 -4.30
N LEU A 108 2.93 -2.34 -4.06
CA LEU A 108 2.94 -3.38 -5.08
C LEU A 108 1.52 -3.67 -5.60
N PHE A 109 1.39 -3.81 -6.92
CA PHE A 109 0.13 -4.17 -7.56
C PHE A 109 -0.43 -5.47 -7.00
N VAL A 110 -1.74 -5.48 -6.75
CA VAL A 110 -2.45 -6.66 -6.28
C VAL A 110 -2.81 -7.52 -7.49
N ASN A 111 -2.15 -8.67 -7.65
CA ASN A 111 -2.43 -9.62 -8.72
C ASN A 111 -3.68 -10.46 -8.45
N TYR A 112 -4.02 -10.65 -7.15
CA TYR A 112 -5.15 -11.47 -6.69
C TYR A 112 -5.99 -10.66 -5.70
N PRO A 113 -6.81 -9.68 -6.20
CA PRO A 113 -7.65 -8.90 -5.31
C PRO A 113 -8.72 -9.80 -4.69
N ALA A 114 -8.86 -9.73 -3.39
CA ALA A 114 -9.99 -10.11 -2.52
C ALA A 114 -10.88 -11.32 -2.85
N THR A 115 -10.57 -12.14 -3.86
CA THR A 115 -11.34 -13.36 -4.18
C THR A 115 -10.85 -14.57 -3.42
N HIS A 116 -9.68 -14.49 -2.78
CA HIS A 116 -9.14 -15.55 -1.96
C HIS A 116 -9.85 -15.57 -0.60
N SER A 117 -10.13 -16.76 -0.09
CA SER A 117 -10.60 -16.92 1.30
C SER A 117 -9.63 -16.26 2.28
N PRO A 118 -10.10 -15.65 3.37
CA PRO A 118 -9.20 -15.13 4.39
C PRO A 118 -8.38 -16.22 5.11
N THR A 119 -8.68 -17.49 4.89
CA THR A 119 -7.98 -18.63 5.48
C THR A 119 -7.19 -19.35 4.40
N PHE A 120 -5.87 -19.38 4.57
CA PHE A 120 -4.91 -20.10 3.74
C PHE A 120 -4.55 -21.44 4.37
N GLY A 121 -4.25 -22.44 3.55
CA GLY A 121 -3.83 -23.77 4.01
C GLY A 121 -4.93 -24.56 4.72
N ALA A 122 -6.17 -24.14 4.63
CA ALA A 122 -7.29 -24.84 5.24
C ALA A 122 -7.63 -26.11 4.47
N GLY A 123 -7.69 -27.24 5.19
CA GLY A 123 -8.03 -28.54 4.62
C GLY A 123 -6.86 -29.53 4.70
N GLY A 124 -7.16 -30.81 4.98
CA GLY A 124 -6.15 -31.83 5.31
C GLY A 124 -5.10 -32.13 4.24
N ALA A 125 -5.25 -31.61 3.01
CA ALA A 125 -4.26 -31.74 1.93
C ALA A 125 -3.33 -30.52 1.79
N GLY A 126 -3.60 -29.45 2.54
CA GLY A 126 -2.93 -28.16 2.37
C GLY A 126 -3.42 -27.38 1.15
N GLU A 127 -2.86 -26.20 0.96
CA GLU A 127 -3.18 -25.30 -0.15
C GLU A 127 -1.91 -24.84 -0.87
N THR A 128 -1.94 -24.81 -2.19
CA THR A 128 -0.85 -24.29 -3.03
C THR A 128 -1.28 -22.99 -3.67
N ILE A 129 -0.48 -21.92 -3.51
CA ILE A 129 -0.70 -20.66 -4.18
C ILE A 129 0.46 -20.32 -5.11
N ALA A 130 0.17 -19.56 -6.17
CA ALA A 130 1.13 -19.09 -7.17
C ALA A 130 1.81 -17.79 -6.72
N PRO A 131 2.97 -17.41 -7.30
CA PRO A 131 3.65 -16.16 -7.01
C PRO A 131 2.77 -14.93 -7.31
N GLY A 132 2.90 -13.89 -6.50
CA GLY A 132 2.21 -12.63 -6.72
C GLY A 132 1.87 -11.88 -5.44
N VAL A 133 1.03 -10.85 -5.59
CA VAL A 133 0.58 -9.98 -4.50
C VAL A 133 -0.90 -10.24 -4.22
N TYR A 134 -1.20 -10.67 -3.00
CA TYR A 134 -2.55 -10.95 -2.52
C TYR A 134 -3.00 -9.85 -1.57
N SER A 135 -4.28 -9.46 -1.62
CA SER A 135 -4.88 -8.52 -0.66
C SER A 135 -6.13 -9.15 -0.05
N ILE A 136 -6.12 -9.33 1.25
CA ILE A 136 -7.21 -9.93 2.03
C ILE A 136 -7.90 -8.83 2.82
N PRO A 137 -9.18 -8.56 2.57
CA PRO A 137 -9.94 -7.57 3.33
C PRO A 137 -10.19 -8.09 4.76
N GLY A 138 -9.59 -7.44 5.75
CA GLY A 138 -9.75 -7.78 7.15
C GLY A 138 -8.73 -8.78 7.70
N GLN A 139 -9.14 -9.53 8.70
CA GLN A 139 -8.30 -10.52 9.38
C GLN A 139 -8.06 -11.76 8.50
N GLY A 140 -6.85 -12.31 8.58
CA GLY A 140 -6.48 -13.54 7.87
C GLY A 140 -5.99 -14.64 8.79
N TYR A 141 -5.99 -15.86 8.24
CA TYR A 141 -5.59 -17.07 8.96
C TYR A 141 -4.72 -17.96 8.06
N ILE A 142 -3.70 -18.59 8.64
CA ILE A 142 -3.00 -19.74 8.04
C ILE A 142 -3.36 -20.93 8.92
N GLY A 143 -4.26 -21.80 8.40
CA GLY A 143 -4.91 -22.86 9.18
C GLY A 143 -4.29 -24.25 9.05
N GLY A 144 -3.22 -24.38 8.25
CA GLY A 144 -2.56 -25.68 8.00
C GLY A 144 -1.36 -25.51 7.08
N ASP A 145 -1.14 -26.46 6.17
CA ASP A 145 -0.03 -26.42 5.22
C ASP A 145 -0.31 -25.44 4.08
N LEU A 146 0.51 -24.39 3.98
CA LEU A 146 0.48 -23.45 2.87
C LEU A 146 1.73 -23.63 2.01
N TYR A 147 1.54 -24.11 0.79
CA TYR A 147 2.60 -24.27 -0.20
C TYR A 147 2.70 -23.01 -1.07
N LEU A 148 3.88 -22.43 -1.08
CA LEU A 148 4.22 -21.28 -1.93
C LEU A 148 5.07 -21.81 -3.09
N ASP A 149 4.44 -22.03 -4.26
CA ASP A 149 5.09 -22.67 -5.40
C ASP A 149 5.59 -21.64 -6.41
N GLY A 150 6.92 -21.51 -6.51
CA GLY A 150 7.58 -20.60 -7.43
C GLY A 150 7.52 -21.04 -8.91
N GLY A 151 6.99 -22.20 -9.22
CA GLY A 151 6.89 -22.70 -10.60
C GLY A 151 8.24 -22.92 -11.31
N GLY A 152 9.33 -23.04 -10.54
CA GLY A 152 10.70 -23.17 -11.06
C GLY A 152 11.46 -21.84 -11.16
N ASP A 153 10.83 -20.70 -10.83
CA ASP A 153 11.50 -19.39 -10.83
C ASP A 153 12.09 -19.10 -9.44
N PRO A 154 13.41 -18.98 -9.29
CA PRO A 154 14.05 -18.64 -8.02
C PRO A 154 13.80 -17.17 -7.60
N ASN A 155 13.31 -16.32 -8.52
CA ASN A 155 12.92 -14.94 -8.24
C ASN A 155 11.43 -14.80 -7.94
N ALA A 156 10.68 -15.89 -7.94
CA ALA A 156 9.28 -15.87 -7.57
C ALA A 156 9.09 -15.22 -6.21
N PHE A 157 8.13 -14.30 -6.09
CA PHE A 157 7.84 -13.61 -4.84
C PHE A 157 6.37 -13.71 -4.44
N PHE A 158 6.15 -13.65 -3.14
CA PHE A 158 4.82 -13.70 -2.53
C PHE A 158 4.68 -12.57 -1.52
N VAL A 159 3.73 -11.69 -1.74
CA VAL A 159 3.37 -10.63 -0.79
C VAL A 159 1.90 -10.77 -0.46
N ILE A 160 1.60 -11.17 0.77
CA ILE A 160 0.23 -11.40 1.21
C ILE A 160 -0.13 -10.33 2.24
N LYS A 161 -1.05 -9.45 1.86
CA LYS A 161 -1.47 -8.27 2.63
C LYS A 161 -2.81 -8.54 3.32
N PHE A 162 -2.85 -8.43 4.64
CA PHE A 162 -4.05 -8.55 5.46
C PHE A 162 -4.45 -7.18 6.01
N ASN A 163 -5.67 -6.76 5.76
CA ASN A 163 -6.21 -5.50 6.24
C ASN A 163 -6.57 -5.49 7.74
N GLY A 164 -6.32 -6.58 8.41
CA GLY A 164 -6.49 -6.78 9.84
C GLY A 164 -5.31 -7.51 10.43
N ALA A 165 -5.57 -8.31 11.46
CA ALA A 165 -4.59 -9.20 12.06
C ALA A 165 -4.35 -10.45 11.20
N LEU A 166 -3.20 -11.11 11.41
CA LEU A 166 -2.91 -12.43 10.88
C LEU A 166 -2.73 -13.41 12.03
N THR A 167 -3.43 -14.54 11.98
CA THR A 167 -3.24 -15.66 12.90
C THR A 167 -2.70 -16.87 12.13
N ILE A 168 -1.55 -17.38 12.53
CA ILE A 168 -0.98 -18.65 12.06
C ILE A 168 -1.32 -19.68 13.12
N GLN A 169 -2.20 -20.63 12.79
CA GLN A 169 -2.73 -21.59 13.75
C GLN A 169 -1.68 -22.62 14.17
N ALA A 170 -1.89 -23.26 15.32
CA ALA A 170 -0.97 -24.23 15.87
C ALA A 170 -0.60 -25.33 14.87
N ALA A 171 0.68 -25.65 14.80
CA ALA A 171 1.27 -26.62 13.88
C ALA A 171 1.10 -26.30 12.38
N ALA A 172 0.58 -25.14 12.01
CA ALA A 172 0.52 -24.70 10.61
C ALA A 172 1.93 -24.49 10.04
N ARG A 173 2.10 -24.79 8.75
CA ARG A 173 3.40 -24.76 8.08
C ARG A 173 3.34 -23.94 6.79
N ILE A 174 4.29 -23.05 6.63
CA ILE A 174 4.57 -22.38 5.34
C ILE A 174 5.70 -23.14 4.66
N ILE A 175 5.40 -23.71 3.50
CA ILE A 175 6.27 -24.65 2.78
C ILE A 175 6.61 -24.02 1.42
N LEU A 176 7.91 -23.85 1.15
CA LEU A 176 8.39 -23.31 -0.12
C LEU A 176 8.67 -24.43 -1.10
N THR A 177 8.12 -24.31 -2.30
CA THR A 177 8.29 -25.27 -3.41
C THR A 177 8.63 -24.54 -4.72
N GLY A 178 8.97 -25.28 -5.76
CA GLY A 178 9.20 -24.71 -7.09
C GLY A 178 10.28 -23.61 -7.14
N GLY A 179 11.31 -23.68 -6.26
CA GLY A 179 12.41 -22.70 -6.26
C GLY A 179 12.16 -21.45 -5.42
N THR A 180 11.00 -21.32 -4.78
CA THR A 180 10.67 -20.17 -3.91
C THR A 180 11.70 -20.01 -2.79
N GLN A 181 12.16 -18.76 -2.55
CA GLN A 181 13.12 -18.42 -1.53
C GLN A 181 12.43 -17.63 -0.39
N SER A 182 12.81 -17.91 0.87
CA SER A 182 12.20 -17.29 2.05
C SER A 182 12.38 -15.76 2.11
N CYS A 183 13.44 -15.22 1.51
CA CYS A 183 13.66 -13.79 1.40
C CYS A 183 12.70 -13.06 0.44
N ASN A 184 11.98 -13.80 -0.40
CA ASN A 184 10.99 -13.26 -1.34
C ASN A 184 9.54 -13.44 -0.86
N VAL A 185 9.35 -13.83 0.40
CA VAL A 185 8.03 -14.05 0.99
C VAL A 185 7.76 -13.06 2.10
N PHE A 186 6.66 -12.31 1.99
CA PHE A 186 6.24 -11.31 2.97
C PHE A 186 4.76 -11.50 3.34
N PHE A 187 4.50 -11.60 4.62
CA PHE A 187 3.15 -11.56 5.20
C PHE A 187 2.98 -10.23 5.91
N MET A 188 2.17 -9.34 5.35
CA MET A 188 1.93 -8.01 5.87
C MET A 188 0.57 -7.95 6.56
N ALA A 189 0.52 -7.49 7.81
CA ALA A 189 -0.72 -7.28 8.54
C ALA A 189 -0.84 -5.81 8.99
N SER A 190 -2.03 -5.23 8.85
CA SER A 190 -2.30 -3.90 9.42
C SER A 190 -2.35 -3.95 10.95
N GLY A 191 -2.83 -5.06 11.51
CA GLY A 191 -2.89 -5.35 12.94
C GLY A 191 -1.73 -6.21 13.43
N ALA A 192 -1.99 -6.98 14.47
CA ALA A 192 -1.03 -7.92 15.05
C ALA A 192 -0.84 -9.18 14.18
N ILE A 193 0.32 -9.80 14.30
CA ILE A 193 0.58 -11.15 13.79
C ILE A 193 0.77 -12.08 15.00
N SER A 194 -0.01 -13.14 15.06
CA SER A 194 0.11 -14.15 16.11
C SER A 194 0.33 -15.51 15.46
N ALA A 195 1.47 -16.12 15.73
CA ALA A 195 1.71 -17.52 15.43
C ALA A 195 1.52 -18.33 16.71
N GLU A 196 0.64 -19.33 16.65
CA GLU A 196 0.43 -20.25 17.77
C GLU A 196 1.56 -21.27 17.85
N ASP A 197 1.46 -22.22 18.77
CA ASP A 197 2.55 -23.17 19.08
C ASP A 197 2.91 -24.09 17.89
N PHE A 198 4.19 -24.46 17.82
CA PHE A 198 4.75 -25.43 16.88
C PHE A 198 4.57 -25.07 15.39
N THR A 199 4.46 -23.80 15.07
CA THR A 199 4.36 -23.35 13.68
C THR A 199 5.71 -23.41 12.97
N THR A 200 5.67 -23.60 11.65
CA THR A 200 6.85 -23.49 10.78
C THR A 200 6.64 -22.36 9.79
N ILE A 201 7.44 -21.31 9.95
CA ILE A 201 7.28 -20.06 9.19
C ILE A 201 8.50 -19.87 8.28
N LYS A 202 8.25 -19.58 7.01
CA LYS A 202 9.27 -19.20 6.04
C LYS A 202 8.88 -17.89 5.38
N GLY A 203 9.73 -16.87 5.56
CA GLY A 203 9.48 -15.52 5.06
C GLY A 203 9.48 -14.44 6.14
N THR A 204 9.20 -13.22 5.75
CA THR A 204 9.15 -12.05 6.64
C THR A 204 7.73 -11.79 7.13
N LEU A 205 7.54 -11.75 8.43
CA LEU A 205 6.32 -11.27 9.08
C LEU A 205 6.44 -9.76 9.28
N PHE A 206 5.50 -8.99 8.74
CA PHE A 206 5.54 -7.54 8.83
C PHE A 206 4.21 -6.99 9.38
N ALA A 207 4.20 -6.56 10.63
CA ALA A 207 3.06 -5.91 11.26
C ALA A 207 3.18 -4.37 11.16
N LYS A 208 2.09 -3.68 10.76
CA LYS A 208 2.07 -2.21 10.74
C LYS A 208 1.94 -1.64 12.15
N LEU A 209 0.87 -1.97 12.86
CA LEU A 209 0.51 -1.35 14.14
C LEU A 209 0.59 -2.32 15.32
N GLY A 210 0.49 -3.61 15.05
CA GLY A 210 0.36 -4.61 16.07
C GLY A 210 1.68 -5.29 16.45
N ALA A 211 1.64 -6.04 17.52
CA ALA A 211 2.73 -6.90 17.94
C ALA A 211 2.86 -8.13 17.03
N ILE A 212 4.06 -8.73 17.01
CA ILE A 212 4.31 -10.05 16.46
C ILE A 212 4.59 -10.98 17.63
N GLY A 213 3.71 -11.96 17.84
CA GLY A 213 3.83 -12.99 18.86
C GLY A 213 4.11 -14.35 18.22
N ILE A 214 5.09 -15.08 18.73
CA ILE A 214 5.46 -16.42 18.25
C ILE A 214 5.35 -17.41 19.39
N GLY A 215 4.47 -18.41 19.22
CA GLY A 215 4.18 -19.45 20.19
C GLY A 215 5.31 -20.47 20.37
N ASN A 216 5.19 -21.26 21.44
CA ASN A 216 6.21 -22.19 21.88
C ASN A 216 6.63 -23.19 20.78
N GLY A 217 7.92 -23.50 20.72
CA GLY A 217 8.47 -24.54 19.84
C GLY A 217 8.36 -24.25 18.35
N SER A 218 7.99 -23.02 17.96
CA SER A 218 7.88 -22.61 16.56
C SER A 218 9.24 -22.36 15.92
N THR A 219 9.31 -22.49 14.60
CA THR A 219 10.52 -22.23 13.82
C THR A 219 10.26 -21.16 12.77
N ILE A 220 11.20 -20.23 12.64
CA ILE A 220 11.16 -19.16 11.66
C ILE A 220 12.46 -19.15 10.86
N GLU A 221 12.37 -19.34 9.54
CA GLU A 221 13.41 -18.98 8.59
C GLU A 221 12.97 -17.68 7.90
N GLY A 222 13.39 -16.55 8.45
CA GLY A 222 12.87 -15.27 8.01
C GLY A 222 13.10 -14.13 8.99
N ARG A 223 12.25 -13.13 8.90
CA ARG A 223 12.36 -11.91 9.70
C ARG A 223 11.03 -11.54 10.36
N MET A 224 11.12 -10.79 11.44
CA MET A 224 9.97 -10.18 12.13
C MET A 224 10.17 -8.67 12.19
N PHE A 225 9.34 -7.95 11.50
CA PHE A 225 9.37 -6.48 11.43
C PHE A 225 8.05 -5.88 11.89
N THR A 226 8.10 -4.86 12.73
CA THR A 226 6.91 -4.08 13.07
C THR A 226 7.24 -2.59 13.16
N LEU A 227 6.35 -1.74 12.64
CA LEU A 227 6.56 -0.30 12.73
C LEU A 227 6.38 0.22 14.16
N GLU A 228 5.42 -0.32 14.93
CA GLU A 228 5.07 0.21 16.25
C GLU A 228 4.88 -0.84 17.34
N GLY A 229 4.61 -2.08 16.99
CA GLY A 229 4.30 -3.14 17.95
C GLY A 229 5.54 -3.76 18.60
N ALA A 230 5.32 -4.62 19.59
CA ALA A 230 6.37 -5.44 20.18
C ALA A 230 6.61 -6.73 19.38
N ILE A 231 7.78 -7.34 19.56
CA ILE A 231 8.07 -8.69 19.09
C ILE A 231 8.27 -9.56 20.34
N VAL A 232 7.52 -10.65 20.43
CA VAL A 232 7.54 -11.54 21.58
C VAL A 232 7.67 -12.99 21.12
N ASN A 233 8.75 -13.65 21.49
CA ASN A 233 8.92 -15.08 21.30
C ASN A 233 8.71 -15.82 22.61
N GLU A 234 7.91 -16.87 22.57
CA GLU A 234 7.75 -17.80 23.67
C GLU A 234 8.91 -18.80 23.76
N ALA A 235 8.80 -19.82 24.61
CA ALA A 235 9.90 -20.74 24.86
C ALA A 235 10.17 -21.68 23.67
N GLY A 236 11.44 -22.01 23.43
CA GLY A 236 11.86 -22.99 22.44
C GLY A 236 11.69 -22.51 20.97
N VAL A 237 11.48 -21.23 20.73
CA VAL A 237 11.40 -20.67 19.38
C VAL A 237 12.79 -20.68 18.72
N THR A 238 12.86 -21.09 17.47
CA THR A 238 14.09 -21.04 16.65
C THR A 238 13.94 -20.02 15.54
N VAL A 239 14.79 -19.00 15.54
CA VAL A 239 14.84 -17.99 14.47
C VAL A 239 16.16 -18.10 13.72
N THR A 240 16.06 -18.25 12.40
CA THR A 240 17.22 -18.36 11.52
C THR A 240 17.14 -17.34 10.39
N ARG A 241 18.31 -16.78 10.04
CA ARG A 241 18.45 -15.86 8.92
C ARG A 241 18.19 -16.58 7.60
N PRO A 242 17.43 -15.98 6.65
CA PRO A 242 17.38 -16.46 5.28
C PRO A 242 18.79 -16.45 4.65
N SER A 243 19.12 -17.49 3.90
CA SER A 243 20.42 -17.58 3.21
C SER A 243 20.48 -16.84 1.87
N CYS A 244 19.43 -16.12 1.53
CA CYS A 244 19.24 -15.41 0.26
C CYS A 244 19.03 -13.90 0.48
N THR A 245 19.12 -13.12 -0.60
CA THR A 245 18.71 -11.71 -0.66
C THR A 245 17.36 -11.58 -1.34
N THR A 246 16.58 -10.57 -0.98
CA THR A 246 15.28 -10.31 -1.61
C THR A 246 15.47 -9.90 -3.07
N ASN A 247 14.59 -10.40 -3.95
CA ASN A 247 14.53 -10.06 -5.38
C ASN A 247 13.16 -9.47 -5.76
N ILE A 248 12.39 -8.97 -4.78
CA ILE A 248 11.11 -8.32 -5.06
C ILE A 248 11.35 -7.06 -5.89
N PRO A 249 10.74 -6.97 -7.08
CA PRO A 249 10.89 -5.80 -7.92
C PRO A 249 10.24 -4.58 -7.28
N ILE A 250 10.95 -3.47 -7.26
CA ILE A 250 10.36 -2.16 -7.05
C ILE A 250 9.94 -1.65 -8.42
N PHE A 251 8.66 -1.57 -8.63
CA PHE A 251 8.12 -0.85 -9.77
C PHE A 251 8.06 0.62 -9.36
N CYS A 252 9.04 1.40 -9.77
CA CYS A 252 8.81 2.82 -9.89
C CYS A 252 7.68 2.95 -10.91
N GLU A 253 6.60 3.63 -10.59
CA GLU A 253 5.61 3.99 -11.59
C GLU A 253 6.42 4.61 -12.73
N SER A 254 6.45 3.91 -13.87
CA SER A 254 7.34 4.26 -14.97
C SER A 254 7.10 5.73 -15.30
N SER A 255 8.14 6.55 -15.17
CA SER A 255 8.21 7.75 -15.94
C SER A 255 8.04 7.32 -17.40
N CYS A 256 6.84 7.42 -17.93
CA CYS A 256 6.67 7.41 -19.36
C CYS A 256 7.63 8.46 -19.87
N SER A 257 8.62 8.06 -20.68
CA SER A 257 9.50 8.98 -21.39
C SER A 257 8.72 9.63 -22.54
N VAL A 258 7.66 10.33 -22.17
CA VAL A 258 7.02 11.34 -23.00
C VAL A 258 7.66 12.65 -22.63
N ALA A 259 7.93 13.51 -23.59
CA ALA A 259 8.44 14.86 -23.40
C ALA A 259 7.85 15.51 -22.14
N PRO A 260 8.61 16.29 -21.34
CA PRO A 260 8.21 16.69 -20.03
C PRO A 260 6.80 17.27 -20.06
N ALA A 261 5.82 16.46 -19.67
CA ALA A 261 4.49 16.95 -19.37
C ALA A 261 4.70 17.96 -18.24
N VAL A 262 4.29 19.20 -18.45
CA VAL A 262 4.34 20.20 -17.39
C VAL A 262 3.48 19.64 -16.28
N ASP A 263 4.11 19.27 -15.15
CA ASP A 263 3.37 18.80 -14.00
C ASP A 263 2.39 19.89 -13.59
N PHE A 264 1.09 19.62 -13.70
CA PHE A 264 0.06 20.61 -13.38
C PHE A 264 0.08 21.02 -11.89
N LEU A 265 0.71 20.22 -11.04
CA LEU A 265 0.97 20.55 -9.64
C LEU A 265 2.15 21.53 -9.46
N GLY A 266 2.98 21.73 -10.49
CA GLY A 266 4.12 22.63 -10.42
C GLY A 266 5.01 22.35 -9.22
N SER A 267 5.32 23.39 -8.42
CA SER A 267 6.17 23.26 -7.24
C SER A 267 5.58 22.38 -6.12
N LEU A 268 4.27 22.07 -6.16
CA LEU A 268 3.63 21.15 -5.21
C LEU A 268 4.03 19.70 -5.39
N SER A 269 4.65 19.34 -6.50
CA SER A 269 5.05 17.95 -6.77
C SER A 269 5.92 17.35 -5.66
N ASN A 270 6.76 18.15 -5.02
CA ASN A 270 7.64 17.72 -3.93
C ASN A 270 6.96 17.67 -2.55
N TYR A 271 5.83 18.36 -2.39
CA TYR A 271 5.17 18.43 -1.09
C TYR A 271 4.29 17.21 -0.83
N ALA A 272 4.52 16.53 0.30
CA ALA A 272 3.58 15.56 0.85
C ALA A 272 2.41 16.25 1.57
N ILE A 273 2.71 17.40 2.22
CA ILE A 273 1.73 18.19 2.95
C ILE A 273 1.95 19.66 2.61
N PHE A 274 0.91 20.34 2.16
CA PHE A 274 0.95 21.80 1.99
C PHE A 274 -0.37 22.44 2.43
N ALA A 275 -0.25 23.55 3.19
CA ALA A 275 -1.41 24.33 3.63
C ALA A 275 -1.11 25.83 3.60
N LYS A 276 -2.09 26.64 3.18
CA LYS A 276 -1.92 28.10 3.31
C LYS A 276 -1.99 28.58 4.75
N ALA A 277 -2.81 27.95 5.61
CA ALA A 277 -3.09 28.46 6.96
C ALA A 277 -2.21 27.88 8.08
N GLY A 278 -1.49 26.82 7.85
CA GLY A 278 -0.62 26.17 8.84
C GLY A 278 -0.77 24.66 8.91
N ILE A 279 0.18 24.01 9.56
CA ILE A 279 0.23 22.56 9.69
C ILE A 279 0.53 22.19 11.14
N ALA A 280 -0.25 21.28 11.70
CA ALA A 280 -0.03 20.76 13.03
C ALA A 280 -0.05 19.24 13.05
N ALA A 281 1.01 18.64 13.62
CA ALA A 281 1.00 17.22 14.00
C ALA A 281 0.63 17.12 15.49
N ASN A 282 -0.46 16.41 15.79
CA ASN A 282 -1.03 16.31 17.13
C ASN A 282 -0.49 15.14 17.93
N ALA A 283 0.18 14.19 17.29
CA ALA A 283 0.78 13.02 17.94
C ALA A 283 2.24 12.81 17.54
N SER A 284 2.95 12.13 18.39
CA SER A 284 4.40 12.03 18.41
C SER A 284 5.03 11.15 17.31
N THR A 285 4.26 10.52 16.43
CA THR A 285 4.79 9.50 15.50
C THR A 285 4.16 9.60 14.12
N THR A 286 4.34 10.73 13.44
CA THR A 286 4.01 10.86 12.02
C THR A 286 5.25 10.56 11.19
N GLY A 287 5.15 9.67 10.19
CA GLY A 287 6.17 9.49 9.16
C GLY A 287 5.79 10.32 7.94
N VAL A 288 6.68 11.20 7.47
CA VAL A 288 6.46 11.96 6.23
C VAL A 288 7.65 11.79 5.29
N ILE A 289 7.36 11.40 4.05
CA ILE A 289 8.35 11.39 2.96
C ILE A 289 7.86 12.38 1.90
N GLY A 290 8.61 13.44 1.69
CA GLY A 290 8.28 14.61 0.89
C GLY A 290 8.30 15.87 1.73
N ASP A 291 8.25 17.02 1.08
CA ASP A 291 8.33 18.31 1.77
C ASP A 291 7.04 18.63 2.53
N ILE A 292 7.19 19.43 3.58
CA ILE A 292 6.08 19.95 4.36
C ILE A 292 6.13 21.48 4.27
N GLY A 293 5.07 22.11 3.76
CA GLY A 293 5.06 23.55 3.50
C GLY A 293 3.83 24.28 4.00
N SER A 294 4.05 25.48 4.59
CA SER A 294 2.98 26.39 4.94
C SER A 294 3.28 27.82 4.52
N ASN A 295 2.32 28.46 3.80
CA ASN A 295 2.55 29.79 3.26
C ASN A 295 2.34 30.91 4.30
N VAL A 296 1.37 30.79 5.21
CA VAL A 296 1.03 31.86 6.18
C VAL A 296 1.19 31.39 7.62
N GLY A 297 0.69 30.20 7.94
CA GLY A 297 0.74 29.67 9.30
C GLY A 297 2.03 28.92 9.61
N GLY A 298 2.24 28.61 10.89
CA GLY A 298 3.39 27.82 11.34
C GLY A 298 3.24 26.33 11.07
N ILE A 299 4.35 25.60 11.15
CA ILE A 299 4.43 24.14 11.14
C ILE A 299 4.84 23.70 12.54
N THR A 300 4.03 22.85 13.18
CA THR A 300 4.22 22.44 14.58
C THR A 300 3.97 20.96 14.80
N GLY A 301 4.51 20.40 15.89
CA GLY A 301 4.18 19.06 16.38
C GLY A 301 5.01 17.91 15.80
N PHE A 302 5.97 18.14 14.91
CA PHE A 302 6.75 17.09 14.23
C PHE A 302 8.03 16.67 14.97
N ALA A 303 8.25 17.08 16.22
CA ALA A 303 9.52 16.87 16.93
C ALA A 303 9.93 15.40 17.09
N SER A 304 8.96 14.47 17.14
CA SER A 304 9.21 13.02 17.26
C SER A 304 8.89 12.26 15.97
N SER A 305 8.63 12.97 14.88
CA SER A 305 8.25 12.40 13.59
C SER A 305 9.49 12.01 12.79
N ILE A 306 9.33 11.06 11.86
CA ILE A 306 10.34 10.75 10.85
C ILE A 306 10.01 11.58 9.62
N ILE A 307 10.86 12.54 9.31
CA ILE A 307 10.70 13.39 8.13
C ILE A 307 11.84 13.11 7.16
N ILE A 308 11.48 12.76 5.93
CA ILE A 308 12.41 12.63 4.79
C ILE A 308 11.97 13.66 3.77
N GLY A 309 12.48 14.87 3.86
CA GLY A 309 12.11 16.06 3.11
C GLY A 309 12.38 17.31 3.94
N ASP A 310 12.09 18.46 3.39
CA ASP A 310 12.37 19.76 3.99
C ASP A 310 11.10 20.44 4.52
N PHE A 311 11.31 21.33 5.52
CA PHE A 311 10.25 22.23 6.01
C PHE A 311 10.38 23.59 5.34
N HIS A 312 9.28 24.07 4.77
CA HIS A 312 9.18 25.38 4.13
C HIS A 312 8.10 26.21 4.81
N THR A 313 8.47 27.38 5.32
CA THR A 313 7.52 28.26 6.03
C THR A 313 7.70 29.69 5.59
N THR A 314 6.64 30.28 5.01
CA THR A 314 6.54 31.69 4.66
C THR A 314 7.76 32.21 3.87
N ASP A 315 8.16 31.45 2.86
CA ASP A 315 9.28 31.75 1.96
C ASP A 315 8.83 31.82 0.49
N ALA A 316 9.76 32.06 -0.42
CA ALA A 316 9.46 32.14 -1.84
C ALA A 316 8.92 30.82 -2.43
N SER A 317 9.35 29.66 -1.90
CA SER A 317 8.89 28.36 -2.36
C SER A 317 7.44 28.12 -1.95
N THR A 318 7.06 28.47 -0.72
CA THR A 318 5.67 28.34 -0.24
C THR A 318 4.73 29.34 -0.90
N LEU A 319 5.24 30.52 -1.28
CA LEU A 319 4.44 31.46 -2.07
C LEU A 319 4.13 30.89 -3.46
N GLN A 320 5.13 30.33 -4.14
CA GLN A 320 4.92 29.70 -5.44
C GLN A 320 3.99 28.48 -5.32
N ALA A 321 4.21 27.62 -4.32
CA ALA A 321 3.34 26.48 -4.05
C ALA A 321 1.88 26.89 -3.78
N SER A 322 1.66 28.03 -3.15
CA SER A 322 0.33 28.60 -2.94
C SER A 322 -0.36 29.00 -4.26
N ILE A 323 0.39 29.56 -5.20
CA ILE A 323 -0.11 29.91 -6.53
C ILE A 323 -0.41 28.66 -7.34
N ASP A 324 0.53 27.71 -7.35
CA ASP A 324 0.37 26.43 -8.06
C ASP A 324 -0.81 25.62 -7.53
N LEU A 325 -1.09 25.72 -6.21
CA LEU A 325 -2.26 25.08 -5.60
C LEU A 325 -3.59 25.64 -6.11
N ASP A 326 -3.70 26.97 -6.23
CA ASP A 326 -4.89 27.59 -6.81
C ASP A 326 -5.06 27.20 -8.27
N ASN A 327 -3.96 27.24 -9.05
CA ASN A 327 -3.97 26.83 -10.46
C ASN A 327 -4.35 25.36 -10.64
N ALA A 328 -3.84 24.47 -9.75
CA ALA A 328 -4.18 23.05 -9.78
C ALA A 328 -5.67 22.82 -9.45
N TYR A 329 -6.20 23.54 -8.44
CA TYR A 329 -7.64 23.50 -8.14
C TYR A 329 -8.48 23.95 -9.35
N ASP A 330 -8.16 25.11 -9.93
CA ASP A 330 -8.89 25.66 -11.06
C ASP A 330 -8.85 24.73 -12.28
N SER A 331 -7.68 24.11 -12.53
CA SER A 331 -7.49 23.12 -13.60
C SER A 331 -8.36 21.89 -13.39
N LEU A 332 -8.38 21.33 -12.17
CA LEU A 332 -9.24 20.18 -11.85
C LEU A 332 -10.72 20.51 -11.99
N MET A 333 -11.11 21.73 -11.57
CA MET A 333 -12.50 22.18 -11.68
C MET A 333 -12.93 22.43 -13.13
N ALA A 334 -12.01 22.91 -13.99
CA ALA A 334 -12.25 23.16 -15.41
C ALA A 334 -12.37 21.89 -16.25
N LEU A 335 -11.86 20.73 -15.75
CA LEU A 335 -12.01 19.46 -16.46
C LEU A 335 -13.49 19.20 -16.78
N PRO A 336 -13.85 19.03 -18.07
CA PRO A 336 -15.21 18.71 -18.43
C PRO A 336 -15.61 17.36 -17.84
N ASN A 337 -16.90 17.16 -17.61
CA ASN A 337 -17.43 15.86 -17.21
C ASN A 337 -17.30 14.80 -18.33
N THR A 338 -16.59 15.16 -19.40
CA THR A 338 -16.24 14.32 -20.55
C THR A 338 -14.79 14.60 -20.91
N VAL A 339 -13.91 13.61 -20.83
CA VAL A 339 -12.55 13.75 -21.38
C VAL A 339 -12.60 13.55 -22.89
N PRO A 340 -11.94 14.40 -23.70
CA PRO A 340 -11.92 14.27 -25.17
C PRO A 340 -11.38 12.92 -25.65
N SER A 341 -11.88 12.45 -26.79
CA SER A 341 -11.70 11.13 -27.37
C SER A 341 -10.31 10.77 -27.88
N ASP A 342 -9.38 11.68 -27.91
CA ASP A 342 -7.99 11.47 -28.34
C ASP A 342 -7.07 10.93 -27.24
N LEU A 343 -7.55 10.91 -26.00
CA LEU A 343 -6.89 10.23 -24.87
C LEU A 343 -7.58 8.91 -24.46
N GLY A 344 -8.44 8.38 -25.34
CA GLY A 344 -9.36 7.31 -24.97
C GLY A 344 -10.64 7.88 -24.34
N VAL A 345 -11.79 7.36 -24.74
CA VAL A 345 -13.09 7.78 -24.20
C VAL A 345 -13.18 7.25 -22.77
N PHE A 346 -12.83 8.06 -21.78
CA PHE A 346 -13.25 7.78 -20.42
C PHE A 346 -14.79 7.85 -20.41
N PRO A 347 -15.48 6.79 -19.97
CA PRO A 347 -16.92 6.83 -19.91
C PRO A 347 -17.34 7.99 -19.04
N VAL A 348 -18.16 8.88 -19.60
CA VAL A 348 -18.94 9.82 -18.80
C VAL A 348 -19.80 8.93 -17.92
N VAL A 349 -19.47 8.84 -16.63
CA VAL A 349 -20.41 8.25 -15.69
C VAL A 349 -21.51 9.30 -15.51
N PRO A 350 -22.70 9.12 -16.14
CA PRO A 350 -23.78 10.06 -15.92
C PRO A 350 -24.20 9.91 -14.47
N LEU A 351 -24.07 11.00 -13.76
CA LEU A 351 -24.32 11.06 -12.33
C LEU A 351 -25.77 11.24 -11.97
N PRO A 352 -26.13 10.90 -10.74
CA PRO A 352 -25.28 11.02 -9.55
C PRO A 352 -24.79 9.66 -9.03
N HIS A 353 -23.47 9.49 -8.90
CA HIS A 353 -22.94 8.42 -8.06
C HIS A 353 -23.45 8.61 -6.62
N SER A 354 -23.77 7.51 -5.94
CA SER A 354 -24.05 7.55 -4.49
C SER A 354 -22.92 8.32 -3.79
N PRO A 355 -23.21 9.18 -2.83
CA PRO A 355 -22.16 9.90 -2.09
C PRO A 355 -21.27 8.96 -1.26
N THR A 356 -21.56 7.66 -1.23
CA THR A 356 -20.84 6.66 -0.45
C THR A 356 -20.17 5.66 -1.40
N PHE A 357 -18.84 5.59 -1.34
CA PHE A 357 -18.00 4.67 -2.09
C PHE A 357 -17.53 3.52 -1.21
N GLY A 358 -17.28 2.35 -1.81
CA GLY A 358 -16.72 1.19 -1.10
C GLY A 358 -17.70 0.46 -0.18
N SER A 359 -19.00 0.74 -0.31
CA SER A 359 -20.06 0.13 0.54
C SER A 359 -20.43 -1.30 0.15
N VAL A 360 -19.85 -1.84 -0.91
CA VAL A 360 -20.16 -3.20 -1.39
C VAL A 360 -19.51 -4.22 -0.46
N ALA A 361 -20.32 -5.09 0.13
CA ALA A 361 -19.82 -6.18 0.96
C ALA A 361 -19.06 -7.21 0.09
N PHE A 362 -17.91 -7.68 0.58
CA PHE A 362 -17.01 -8.64 -0.07
C PHE A 362 -16.41 -8.16 -1.41
N GLY A 363 -15.15 -7.74 -1.37
CA GLY A 363 -14.34 -7.40 -2.55
C GLY A 363 -14.24 -5.91 -2.84
N GLY A 364 -15.09 -5.09 -2.29
CA GLY A 364 -15.07 -3.63 -2.48
C GLY A 364 -15.83 -3.18 -3.73
N GLU A 365 -16.04 -1.88 -3.84
CA GLU A 365 -16.62 -1.23 -5.02
C GLU A 365 -15.52 -0.95 -6.04
N ILE A 366 -15.73 -1.36 -7.30
CA ILE A 366 -14.80 -1.11 -8.41
C ILE A 366 -15.30 0.09 -9.21
N ILE A 367 -14.44 1.08 -9.38
CA ILE A 367 -14.70 2.30 -10.17
C ILE A 367 -13.63 2.43 -11.25
N ASN A 368 -14.08 2.64 -12.49
CA ASN A 368 -13.21 2.89 -13.63
C ASN A 368 -12.74 4.35 -13.66
N ALA A 369 -11.73 4.64 -14.50
CA ALA A 369 -11.25 5.99 -14.73
C ALA A 369 -12.39 6.94 -15.15
N GLY A 370 -12.34 8.19 -14.68
CA GLY A 370 -13.35 9.19 -15.00
C GLY A 370 -13.41 10.36 -14.03
N ILE A 371 -14.36 11.27 -14.29
CA ILE A 371 -14.60 12.46 -13.47
C ILE A 371 -15.96 12.31 -12.79
N TYR A 372 -15.94 12.23 -11.46
CA TYR A 372 -17.09 11.99 -10.60
C TYR A 372 -17.52 13.26 -9.88
N LEU A 373 -18.81 13.60 -9.94
CA LEU A 373 -19.39 14.75 -9.26
C LEU A 373 -20.26 14.27 -8.10
N ILE A 374 -20.01 14.77 -6.90
CA ILE A 374 -20.78 14.49 -5.68
C ILE A 374 -21.38 15.83 -5.21
N SER A 375 -22.69 15.97 -5.24
CA SER A 375 -23.41 17.21 -4.93
C SER A 375 -23.44 17.59 -3.45
N GLY A 376 -22.98 16.75 -2.57
CA GLY A 376 -22.94 16.95 -1.12
C GLY A 376 -21.63 16.46 -0.53
N ASN A 377 -21.71 15.87 0.68
CA ASN A 377 -20.57 15.22 1.30
C ASN A 377 -20.30 13.88 0.63
N GLY A 378 -19.03 13.55 0.41
CA GLY A 378 -18.57 12.25 -0.05
C GLY A 378 -18.08 11.38 1.10
N PHE A 379 -18.24 10.07 0.96
CA PHE A 379 -17.79 9.09 1.96
C PHE A 379 -17.10 7.92 1.26
N VAL A 380 -15.94 7.51 1.77
CA VAL A 380 -15.30 6.24 1.42
C VAL A 380 -15.43 5.32 2.61
N VAL A 381 -16.14 4.20 2.44
CA VAL A 381 -16.38 3.20 3.49
C VAL A 381 -15.90 1.83 2.99
N GLY A 382 -15.17 1.08 3.81
CA GLY A 382 -14.63 -0.22 3.38
C GLY A 382 -13.56 -0.11 2.28
N SER A 383 -13.65 -0.91 1.23
CA SER A 383 -12.66 -0.94 0.13
C SER A 383 -13.22 -0.31 -1.14
N LEU A 384 -12.54 0.70 -1.65
CA LEU A 384 -12.78 1.30 -2.96
C LEU A 384 -11.64 0.92 -3.89
N ILE A 385 -11.97 0.29 -5.02
CA ILE A 385 -11.00 -0.17 -6.02
C ILE A 385 -11.09 0.74 -7.24
N LEU A 386 -9.99 1.37 -7.60
CA LEU A 386 -9.87 2.18 -8.81
C LEU A 386 -9.18 1.35 -9.87
N ASP A 387 -9.90 1.04 -10.95
CA ASP A 387 -9.45 0.16 -12.03
C ASP A 387 -9.13 1.00 -13.28
N ALA A 388 -7.87 1.08 -13.63
CA ALA A 388 -7.41 1.76 -14.84
C ALA A 388 -7.63 0.93 -16.12
N GLN A 389 -8.11 -0.30 -16.04
CA GLN A 389 -8.35 -1.17 -17.20
C GLN A 389 -7.12 -1.35 -18.11
N ASN A 390 -5.92 -1.32 -17.51
CA ASN A 390 -4.60 -1.37 -18.15
C ASN A 390 -4.25 -0.12 -18.97
N ASP A 391 -4.88 1.02 -18.72
CA ASP A 391 -4.49 2.31 -19.25
C ASP A 391 -3.60 3.04 -18.22
N PRO A 392 -2.29 3.22 -18.46
CA PRO A 392 -1.40 3.89 -17.52
C PRO A 392 -1.68 5.39 -17.38
N ASP A 393 -2.38 5.97 -18.35
CA ASP A 393 -2.76 7.39 -18.36
C ASP A 393 -4.17 7.62 -17.78
N ALA A 394 -4.81 6.57 -17.28
CA ALA A 394 -6.15 6.64 -16.70
C ALA A 394 -6.20 7.65 -15.54
N ILE A 395 -7.18 8.55 -15.56
CA ILE A 395 -7.36 9.63 -14.59
C ILE A 395 -8.65 9.41 -13.79
N PHE A 396 -8.54 9.61 -12.47
CA PHE A 396 -9.67 9.55 -11.54
C PHE A 396 -9.79 10.89 -10.83
N VAL A 397 -10.87 11.62 -11.04
CA VAL A 397 -11.13 12.90 -10.38
C VAL A 397 -12.47 12.86 -9.67
N PHE A 398 -12.45 13.06 -8.36
CA PHE A 398 -13.64 13.11 -7.52
C PHE A 398 -13.87 14.55 -7.06
N LYS A 399 -14.87 15.22 -7.65
CA LYS A 399 -15.28 16.58 -7.32
C LYS A 399 -16.42 16.52 -6.32
N ILE A 400 -16.18 16.87 -5.07
CA ILE A 400 -17.12 16.75 -3.97
C ILE A 400 -17.49 18.14 -3.50
N ALA A 401 -18.76 18.54 -3.63
CA ALA A 401 -19.21 19.88 -3.27
C ALA A 401 -19.09 20.17 -1.77
N GLY A 402 -19.27 19.17 -0.93
CA GLY A 402 -19.11 19.24 0.52
C GLY A 402 -17.75 18.70 0.99
N SER A 403 -17.76 18.11 2.18
CA SER A 403 -16.59 17.44 2.76
C SER A 403 -16.43 16.03 2.27
N LEU A 404 -15.19 15.55 2.17
CA LEU A 404 -14.87 14.13 1.96
C LEU A 404 -14.49 13.49 3.29
N ASN A 405 -15.09 12.34 3.58
CA ASN A 405 -14.81 11.54 4.76
C ASN A 405 -14.40 10.12 4.35
N VAL A 406 -13.13 9.80 4.48
CA VAL A 406 -12.63 8.42 4.41
C VAL A 406 -12.74 7.82 5.79
N GLN A 407 -13.60 6.82 5.97
CA GLN A 407 -13.87 6.24 7.27
C GLN A 407 -12.68 5.45 7.83
N GLY A 408 -12.68 5.23 9.13
CA GLY A 408 -11.65 4.43 9.78
C GLY A 408 -11.55 3.03 9.18
N GLY A 409 -10.33 2.59 8.86
CA GLY A 409 -10.06 1.30 8.21
C GLY A 409 -10.46 1.21 6.74
N ALA A 410 -11.06 2.26 6.15
CA ALA A 410 -11.38 2.27 4.73
C ALA A 410 -10.11 2.31 3.87
N LYS A 411 -10.15 1.73 2.68
CA LYS A 411 -9.01 1.58 1.78
C LYS A 411 -9.33 2.01 0.36
N ILE A 412 -8.40 2.73 -0.25
CA ILE A 412 -8.40 3.02 -1.69
C ILE A 412 -7.32 2.14 -2.31
N ILE A 413 -7.72 1.26 -3.23
CA ILE A 413 -6.88 0.24 -3.85
C ILE A 413 -6.79 0.56 -5.34
N LEU A 414 -5.58 0.60 -5.89
CA LEU A 414 -5.32 0.84 -7.31
C LEU A 414 -5.01 -0.49 -8.00
N ILE A 415 -5.65 -0.74 -9.14
CA ILE A 415 -5.42 -1.97 -9.92
C ILE A 415 -5.30 -1.68 -11.42
N ASN A 416 -4.78 -2.65 -12.17
CA ASN A 416 -4.68 -2.64 -13.64
C ASN A 416 -4.05 -1.37 -14.20
N GLY A 417 -2.92 -0.92 -13.61
CA GLY A 417 -2.18 0.24 -14.08
C GLY A 417 -2.65 1.59 -13.52
N ALA A 418 -3.64 1.62 -12.62
CA ALA A 418 -4.04 2.85 -11.97
C ALA A 418 -2.88 3.46 -11.16
N SER A 419 -2.56 4.72 -11.44
CA SER A 419 -1.48 5.45 -10.77
C SER A 419 -2.06 6.42 -9.74
N ARG A 420 -1.44 6.48 -8.54
CA ARG A 420 -1.77 7.50 -7.53
C ARG A 420 -1.52 8.92 -8.01
N CYS A 421 -0.64 9.09 -9.00
CA CYS A 421 -0.35 10.38 -9.63
C CYS A 421 -1.54 10.94 -10.38
N ASN A 422 -2.45 10.07 -10.82
CA ASN A 422 -3.63 10.38 -11.62
C ASN A 422 -4.93 10.26 -10.82
N VAL A 423 -4.86 10.20 -9.48
CA VAL A 423 -6.05 10.15 -8.60
C VAL A 423 -6.16 11.45 -7.81
N PHE A 424 -7.30 12.15 -7.96
CA PHE A 424 -7.54 13.47 -7.35
C PHE A 424 -8.88 13.50 -6.62
N TRP A 425 -8.83 13.91 -5.35
CA TRP A 425 -9.98 14.08 -4.46
C TRP A 425 -10.11 15.55 -4.11
N VAL A 426 -11.13 16.23 -4.63
CA VAL A 426 -11.35 17.65 -4.42
C VAL A 426 -12.59 17.85 -3.55
N SER A 427 -12.43 18.29 -2.31
CA SER A 427 -13.54 18.69 -1.43
C SER A 427 -13.78 20.18 -1.49
N GLY A 428 -15.02 20.63 -1.30
CA GLY A 428 -15.42 22.02 -1.50
C GLY A 428 -15.44 22.39 -2.98
N ALA A 429 -15.73 21.46 -3.88
CA ALA A 429 -15.73 21.68 -5.31
C ALA A 429 -16.81 22.72 -5.70
N GLY A 430 -16.39 23.91 -6.10
CA GLY A 430 -17.25 25.03 -6.48
C GLY A 430 -17.82 25.87 -5.31
N ILE A 431 -17.74 25.38 -4.07
CA ILE A 431 -18.20 26.09 -2.87
C ILE A 431 -17.14 25.94 -1.78
N PRO A 432 -16.42 27.01 -1.38
CA PRO A 432 -15.39 26.91 -0.35
C PRO A 432 -15.93 26.40 0.99
N GLY A 433 -15.14 25.58 1.71
CA GLY A 433 -15.46 25.12 3.05
C GLY A 433 -15.52 23.60 3.23
N GLY A 434 -15.37 22.81 2.17
CA GLY A 434 -15.31 21.35 2.26
C GLY A 434 -14.04 20.85 2.92
N ALA A 435 -14.16 20.16 4.06
CA ALA A 435 -13.05 19.53 4.74
C ALA A 435 -12.71 18.16 4.14
N LEU A 436 -11.47 17.73 4.33
CA LEU A 436 -10.99 16.39 4.05
C LEU A 436 -10.66 15.68 5.35
N ASN A 437 -11.29 14.54 5.59
CA ASN A 437 -11.09 13.78 6.81
C ASN A 437 -10.69 12.35 6.46
N LEU A 438 -9.47 11.95 6.83
CA LEU A 438 -8.98 10.58 6.77
C LEU A 438 -9.12 9.96 8.15
N GLY A 439 -9.96 8.95 8.28
CA GLY A 439 -10.25 8.29 9.55
C GLY A 439 -9.10 7.40 10.04
N PHE A 440 -9.15 7.01 11.31
CA PHE A 440 -8.14 6.14 11.94
C PHE A 440 -7.85 4.89 11.09
N ALA A 441 -6.56 4.58 10.90
CA ALA A 441 -6.07 3.41 10.17
C ALA A 441 -6.59 3.28 8.72
N SER A 442 -7.07 4.35 8.10
CA SER A 442 -7.45 4.34 6.69
C SER A 442 -6.22 4.33 5.77
N GLU A 443 -6.40 3.78 4.56
CA GLU A 443 -5.39 3.77 3.51
C GLU A 443 -5.86 4.61 2.31
N ALA A 444 -5.21 5.75 2.12
CA ALA A 444 -5.57 6.73 1.10
C ALA A 444 -4.54 6.77 -0.03
N LYS A 445 -5.00 6.90 -1.26
CA LYS A 445 -4.17 6.99 -2.47
C LYS A 445 -4.57 8.21 -3.30
N GLY A 446 -3.57 8.96 -3.76
CA GLY A 446 -3.76 10.11 -4.65
C GLY A 446 -3.56 11.47 -3.98
N THR A 447 -3.87 12.53 -4.71
CA THR A 447 -3.82 13.91 -4.23
C THR A 447 -5.17 14.32 -3.63
N PHE A 448 -5.17 14.66 -2.35
CA PHE A 448 -6.33 15.15 -1.60
C PHE A 448 -6.23 16.66 -1.45
N LEU A 449 -7.15 17.37 -2.06
CA LEU A 449 -7.20 18.83 -2.09
C LEU A 449 -8.48 19.34 -1.43
N ALA A 450 -8.35 20.02 -0.30
CA ALA A 450 -9.44 20.73 0.35
C ALA A 450 -9.51 22.18 -0.13
N HIS A 451 -10.64 22.58 -0.72
CA HIS A 451 -10.87 23.97 -1.09
C HIS A 451 -11.63 24.70 0.01
N GLY A 452 -10.93 25.56 0.72
CA GLY A 452 -11.46 26.37 1.82
C GLY A 452 -11.58 25.65 3.16
N GLY A 453 -11.55 24.34 3.22
CA GLY A 453 -11.62 23.55 4.44
C GLY A 453 -10.26 23.03 4.91
N ALA A 454 -10.24 22.44 6.11
CA ALA A 454 -9.06 21.78 6.65
C ALA A 454 -8.90 20.35 6.09
N CYS A 455 -7.65 19.86 6.04
CA CYS A 455 -7.36 18.44 5.89
C CYS A 455 -7.01 17.85 7.26
N ASN A 456 -7.68 16.77 7.64
CA ASN A 456 -7.44 16.08 8.91
C ASN A 456 -7.08 14.62 8.62
N ALA A 457 -5.89 14.20 9.00
CA ALA A 457 -5.46 12.81 8.97
C ALA A 457 -5.47 12.26 10.39
N GLY A 458 -6.35 11.28 10.65
CA GLY A 458 -6.46 10.61 11.94
C GLY A 458 -5.27 9.70 12.24
N GLY A 459 -5.29 9.09 13.42
CA GLY A 459 -4.20 8.22 13.85
C GLY A 459 -4.02 7.00 12.92
N SER A 460 -2.75 6.61 12.74
CA SER A 460 -2.37 5.42 11.98
C SER A 460 -2.79 5.43 10.50
N VAL A 461 -3.13 6.57 9.94
CA VAL A 461 -3.40 6.72 8.50
C VAL A 461 -2.17 6.30 7.70
N PHE A 462 -2.40 5.58 6.61
CA PHE A 462 -1.39 5.39 5.56
C PHE A 462 -1.85 6.11 4.30
N MET A 463 -1.08 7.10 3.89
CA MET A 463 -1.39 7.88 2.71
C MET A 463 -0.24 7.86 1.71
N SER A 464 -0.54 7.40 0.50
CA SER A 464 0.34 7.46 -0.64
C SER A 464 -0.15 8.56 -1.59
N GLY A 465 0.43 9.75 -1.47
CA GLY A 465 0.01 10.95 -2.22
C GLY A 465 0.20 12.23 -1.44
N ARG A 466 -0.70 13.19 -1.59
CA ARG A 466 -0.56 14.55 -1.05
C ARG A 466 -1.79 15.01 -0.28
N LEU A 467 -1.57 15.74 0.84
CA LEU A 467 -2.59 16.48 1.56
C LEU A 467 -2.40 17.99 1.32
N LEU A 468 -3.33 18.59 0.61
CA LEU A 468 -3.24 19.99 0.20
C LEU A 468 -4.48 20.76 0.65
N SER A 469 -4.28 21.97 1.19
CA SER A 469 -5.40 22.86 1.53
C SER A 469 -5.18 24.28 1.02
N THR A 470 -6.16 24.79 0.25
CA THR A 470 -6.08 26.13 -0.36
C THR A 470 -6.24 27.27 0.66
N GLN A 471 -6.96 27.06 1.75
CA GLN A 471 -7.24 28.09 2.76
C GLN A 471 -7.19 27.57 4.19
N GLY A 472 -7.49 26.28 4.40
CA GLY A 472 -7.52 25.68 5.73
C GLY A 472 -6.15 25.21 6.20
N ALA A 473 -6.11 24.71 7.42
CA ALA A 473 -4.95 24.04 7.99
C ALA A 473 -4.91 22.56 7.61
N VAL A 474 -3.73 21.95 7.73
CA VAL A 474 -3.59 20.50 7.72
C VAL A 474 -3.25 20.04 9.13
N ASN A 475 -4.07 19.13 9.66
CA ASN A 475 -3.85 18.49 10.96
C ASN A 475 -3.56 17.02 10.74
N THR A 476 -2.47 16.54 11.29
CA THR A 476 -2.12 15.13 11.27
C THR A 476 -2.07 14.59 12.69
N ASP A 477 -2.52 13.36 12.84
CA ASP A 477 -2.26 12.55 14.03
C ASP A 477 -1.10 11.59 13.74
N SER A 478 -0.99 10.45 14.39
CA SER A 478 0.00 9.44 14.02
C SER A 478 -0.30 8.85 12.63
N GLY A 479 0.73 8.54 11.83
CA GLY A 479 0.51 7.92 10.51
C GLY A 479 1.71 8.02 9.59
N ILE A 480 1.53 7.57 8.37
CA ILE A 480 2.52 7.64 7.31
C ILE A 480 1.91 8.39 6.14
N ILE A 481 2.52 9.50 5.76
CA ILE A 481 2.15 10.29 4.59
C ILE A 481 3.38 10.38 3.71
N TYR A 482 3.29 9.90 2.47
CA TYR A 482 4.41 10.02 1.57
C TYR A 482 3.98 10.40 0.16
N THR A 483 4.80 11.17 -0.53
CA THR A 483 4.69 11.47 -1.95
C THR A 483 5.92 10.94 -2.70
N ASN A 484 5.74 10.70 -3.99
CA ASN A 484 6.86 10.47 -4.91
C ASN A 484 7.04 11.75 -5.75
N PRO A 485 8.17 12.45 -5.65
CA PRO A 485 8.41 13.67 -6.43
C PRO A 485 8.49 13.39 -7.95
N GLU A 486 8.77 12.15 -8.35
CA GLU A 486 8.80 11.73 -9.76
C GLU A 486 7.39 11.45 -10.32
N CYS A 487 6.36 11.64 -9.50
CA CYS A 487 4.97 11.41 -9.84
C CYS A 487 4.45 12.55 -10.72
N VAL A 488 4.52 12.39 -12.02
CA VAL A 488 3.96 13.32 -13.00
C VAL A 488 2.55 12.87 -13.37
N SER A 489 1.58 13.78 -13.28
CA SER A 489 0.19 13.49 -13.64
C SER A 489 -0.01 13.57 -15.15
N SER A 490 -0.85 12.68 -15.68
CA SER A 490 -1.26 12.66 -17.09
C SER A 490 -2.43 13.64 -17.39
N ILE A 491 -2.81 14.51 -16.45
CA ILE A 491 -3.90 15.47 -16.71
C ILE A 491 -3.50 16.41 -17.85
N PRO A 492 -4.29 16.45 -18.95
CA PRO A 492 -4.06 17.40 -20.02
C PRO A 492 -4.37 18.81 -19.52
N LEU A 493 -3.41 19.71 -19.64
CA LEU A 493 -3.66 21.13 -19.38
C LEU A 493 -4.58 21.68 -20.48
N PRO A 494 -5.56 22.56 -20.15
CA PRO A 494 -6.31 23.27 -21.15
C PRO A 494 -5.34 24.06 -22.04
N CYS A 495 -5.46 23.92 -23.34
CA CYS A 495 -4.72 24.77 -24.30
C CYS A 495 -5.12 26.22 -24.07
N ASN A 496 -4.19 27.06 -23.64
CA ASN A 496 -4.36 28.51 -23.56
C ASN A 496 -4.44 29.12 -24.96
#